data_75142a8936498ee7ddbc81a0478aa808
#
_entry.id   75142a8936498ee7ddbc81a0478aa808
#
_cell.length_a   1.000
_cell.length_b   1.000
_cell.length_c   1.000
_cell.angle_alpha   90.00
_cell.angle_beta   90.00
_cell.angle_gamma   90.00
#
_symmetry.space_group_name_H-M   'P 1'
#
loop_
_entity.id
_entity.type
_entity.pdbx_description
1 polymer ?
#
loop_
_entity_poly.entity_id
_entity_poly.type
_entity_poly.pdbx_seq_one_letter_code
_entity_poly.pdbx_strand_id
1 'polypeptide(L)'
;VNDYNKAIKLDRFDPEGYVRRGRLYASQKDYDNAIADMDKAIELDTTSTFAYFNRAIMYYEQERYKEAMADLNEVLEDEPGNALTLYNRGLINAQLGAYEDALEDMDRVLNINPENVLAYFNRASIFIELGQYRNALDDYDMAIELYPDFAKAYMNRSYVKNILGDYKSSKKDYDTAQQKVREYRARNVTDAGSFADTTKKYSSLLSLDAEFAKKDFNDELLQNRDIDVRLRPLYRFVLSGSRDDTKYALTHGYENPLITRFEASMPVAVDMLSKEMSLNDKERAGIEAAAWSGTSAQHLFLRALYESYNKQFNSSLNYYGQAVEKASGSGGIEGLYSAFYHLNRGVLRAEMIEFISSIESNVQVLSMDDSGNTRARVKDQVTRRYDYSDAIDDMKKALESVPDLPYVYFNLGNLYCLSAEHISSIENYTRAIELYPYMGDAYFNRGLVLIYLKDKEKGCIDLSRAGELGVKDAYSIIKKYCENEQNQ
;
A
#
# COMPACT_ATOMS: atom_id res chain seq x y z
N VAL A 1 23.37 -4.61 -12.70
CA VAL A 1 23.26 -5.34 -13.97
C VAL A 1 24.04 -6.65 -13.95
N ASN A 2 25.33 -6.66 -13.60
CA ASN A 2 26.16 -7.87 -13.67
C ASN A 2 25.66 -9.03 -12.80
N ASP A 3 25.12 -8.75 -11.63
CA ASP A 3 24.64 -9.79 -10.71
C ASP A 3 23.28 -10.35 -11.17
N TYR A 4 22.40 -9.50 -11.71
CA TYR A 4 21.18 -9.98 -12.36
C TYR A 4 21.50 -10.82 -13.61
N ASN A 5 22.54 -10.45 -14.38
CA ASN A 5 23.01 -11.28 -15.50
C ASN A 5 23.47 -12.68 -15.03
N LYS A 6 24.10 -12.77 -13.85
CA LYS A 6 24.47 -14.07 -13.24
C LYS A 6 23.23 -14.84 -12.77
N ALA A 7 22.29 -14.16 -12.09
CA ALA A 7 21.07 -14.78 -11.61
C ALA A 7 20.25 -15.36 -12.78
N ILE A 8 20.05 -14.58 -13.85
CA ILE A 8 19.37 -15.03 -15.06
C ILE A 8 20.11 -16.20 -15.74
N LYS A 9 21.45 -16.24 -15.69
CA LYS A 9 22.21 -17.39 -16.19
C LYS A 9 22.02 -18.65 -15.36
N LEU A 10 21.79 -18.51 -14.05
CA LEU A 10 21.55 -19.62 -13.15
C LEU A 10 20.12 -20.16 -13.31
N ASP A 11 19.16 -19.27 -13.47
CA ASP A 11 17.77 -19.62 -13.79
C ASP A 11 17.22 -18.66 -14.86
N ARG A 12 17.23 -19.11 -16.09
CA ARG A 12 16.73 -18.34 -17.24
C ARG A 12 15.21 -18.40 -17.42
N PHE A 13 14.52 -19.18 -16.61
CA PHE A 13 13.07 -19.34 -16.64
C PHE A 13 12.39 -18.63 -15.46
N ASP A 14 13.17 -18.00 -14.57
CA ASP A 14 12.63 -17.15 -13.52
C ASP A 14 12.30 -15.75 -14.09
N PRO A 15 11.01 -15.37 -14.21
CA PRO A 15 10.62 -14.03 -14.69
C PRO A 15 11.11 -12.91 -13.79
N GLU A 16 11.26 -13.16 -12.49
CA GLU A 16 11.65 -12.15 -11.51
C GLU A 16 13.07 -11.61 -11.77
N GLY A 17 13.98 -12.45 -12.23
CA GLY A 17 15.33 -12.02 -12.60
C GLY A 17 15.33 -10.95 -13.69
N TYR A 18 14.46 -11.10 -14.69
CA TYR A 18 14.31 -10.12 -15.78
C TYR A 18 13.60 -8.86 -15.28
N VAL A 19 12.52 -8.99 -14.49
CA VAL A 19 11.81 -7.84 -13.91
C VAL A 19 12.77 -6.95 -13.12
N ARG A 20 13.58 -7.52 -12.24
CA ARG A 20 14.56 -6.76 -11.42
C ARG A 20 15.61 -6.08 -12.27
N ARG A 21 16.14 -6.76 -13.29
CA ARG A 21 17.13 -6.16 -14.20
C ARG A 21 16.50 -5.05 -15.05
N GLY A 22 15.31 -5.25 -15.57
CA GLY A 22 14.56 -4.26 -16.33
C GLY A 22 14.29 -2.99 -15.52
N ARG A 23 13.88 -3.13 -14.25
CA ARG A 23 13.72 -1.98 -13.34
C ARG A 23 15.04 -1.23 -13.12
N LEU A 24 16.15 -1.93 -13.01
CA LEU A 24 17.46 -1.28 -12.91
C LEU A 24 17.82 -0.53 -14.19
N TYR A 25 17.55 -1.10 -15.38
CA TYR A 25 17.70 -0.38 -16.63
C TYR A 25 16.82 0.86 -16.71
N ALA A 26 15.56 0.75 -16.29
CA ALA A 26 14.65 1.89 -16.23
C ALA A 26 15.15 3.00 -15.30
N SER A 27 15.73 2.65 -14.14
CA SER A 27 16.34 3.65 -13.24
C SER A 27 17.55 4.37 -13.85
N GLN A 28 18.18 3.76 -14.85
CA GLN A 28 19.27 4.34 -15.64
C GLN A 28 18.77 5.03 -16.91
N LYS A 29 17.44 5.09 -17.12
CA LYS A 29 16.76 5.60 -18.31
C LYS A 29 17.08 4.82 -19.59
N ASP A 30 17.56 3.60 -19.45
CA ASP A 30 17.77 2.66 -20.55
C ASP A 30 16.48 1.87 -20.80
N TYR A 31 15.49 2.57 -21.34
CA TYR A 31 14.14 2.02 -21.48
C TYR A 31 14.06 0.88 -22.49
N ASP A 32 14.93 0.86 -23.51
CA ASP A 32 14.92 -0.21 -24.51
C ASP A 32 15.31 -1.56 -23.89
N ASN A 33 16.39 -1.59 -23.12
CA ASN A 33 16.78 -2.81 -22.39
C ASN A 33 15.80 -3.15 -21.27
N ALA A 34 15.21 -2.15 -20.65
CA ALA A 34 14.20 -2.35 -19.64
C ALA A 34 12.93 -3.01 -20.22
N ILE A 35 12.43 -2.53 -21.35
CA ILE A 35 11.30 -3.11 -22.08
C ILE A 35 11.59 -4.53 -22.52
N ALA A 36 12.78 -4.78 -23.09
CA ALA A 36 13.18 -6.12 -23.51
C ALA A 36 13.18 -7.13 -22.35
N ASP A 37 13.57 -6.70 -21.17
CA ASP A 37 13.52 -7.53 -19.97
C ASP A 37 12.07 -7.77 -19.49
N MET A 38 11.20 -6.75 -19.54
CA MET A 38 9.77 -6.93 -19.25
C MET A 38 9.09 -7.85 -20.26
N ASP A 39 9.42 -7.72 -21.55
CA ASP A 39 8.94 -8.62 -22.61
C ASP A 39 9.29 -10.08 -22.28
N LYS A 40 10.53 -10.31 -21.83
CA LYS A 40 10.96 -11.65 -21.44
C LYS A 40 10.27 -12.16 -20.17
N ALA A 41 10.06 -11.28 -19.20
CA ALA A 41 9.30 -11.64 -17.99
C ALA A 41 7.85 -12.02 -18.32
N ILE A 42 7.19 -11.28 -19.20
CA ILE A 42 5.82 -11.55 -19.67
C ILE A 42 5.76 -12.83 -20.51
N GLU A 43 6.77 -13.11 -21.34
CA GLU A 43 6.86 -14.37 -22.08
C GLU A 43 6.92 -15.59 -21.14
N LEU A 44 7.58 -15.43 -19.99
CA LEU A 44 7.73 -16.49 -18.98
C LEU A 44 6.53 -16.60 -18.04
N ASP A 45 5.89 -15.49 -17.76
CA ASP A 45 4.68 -15.39 -16.93
C ASP A 45 3.71 -14.36 -17.54
N THR A 46 2.78 -14.85 -18.34
CA THR A 46 1.77 -14.02 -19.02
C THR A 46 0.73 -13.43 -18.09
N THR A 47 0.71 -13.80 -16.82
CA THR A 47 -0.24 -13.28 -15.82
C THR A 47 0.39 -12.22 -14.89
N SER A 48 1.63 -11.83 -15.17
CA SER A 48 2.36 -10.88 -14.34
C SER A 48 1.88 -9.45 -14.55
N THR A 49 0.81 -9.04 -13.86
CA THR A 49 0.30 -7.65 -13.84
C THR A 49 1.40 -6.65 -13.52
N PHE A 50 2.34 -7.04 -12.66
CA PHE A 50 3.50 -6.23 -12.31
C PHE A 50 4.45 -5.98 -13.49
N ALA A 51 4.71 -6.98 -14.34
CA ALA A 51 5.58 -6.82 -15.52
C ALA A 51 4.90 -5.93 -16.56
N TYR A 52 3.60 -6.14 -16.83
CA TYR A 52 2.81 -5.27 -17.70
C TYR A 52 2.80 -3.82 -17.21
N PHE A 53 2.51 -3.60 -15.93
CA PHE A 53 2.51 -2.25 -15.36
C PHE A 53 3.85 -1.54 -15.53
N ASN A 54 4.96 -2.20 -15.19
CA ASN A 54 6.28 -1.60 -15.35
C ASN A 54 6.61 -1.32 -16.82
N ARG A 55 6.26 -2.21 -17.76
CA ARG A 55 6.46 -1.99 -19.19
C ARG A 55 5.65 -0.80 -19.69
N ALA A 56 4.41 -0.65 -19.22
CA ALA A 56 3.56 0.48 -19.53
C ALA A 56 4.20 1.82 -19.13
N ILE A 57 4.80 1.88 -17.94
CA ILE A 57 5.51 3.10 -17.50
C ILE A 57 6.72 3.38 -18.38
N MET A 58 7.45 2.36 -18.81
CA MET A 58 8.60 2.54 -19.72
C MET A 58 8.15 3.00 -21.11
N TYR A 59 7.05 2.46 -21.62
CA TYR A 59 6.43 2.95 -22.86
C TYR A 59 5.98 4.41 -22.75
N TYR A 60 5.39 4.77 -21.60
CA TYR A 60 5.00 6.15 -21.33
C TYR A 60 6.20 7.11 -21.36
N GLU A 61 7.31 6.75 -20.72
CA GLU A 61 8.53 7.55 -20.71
C GLU A 61 9.14 7.73 -22.13
N GLN A 62 8.84 6.81 -23.04
CA GLN A 62 9.19 6.91 -24.46
C GLN A 62 8.11 7.56 -25.32
N GLU A 63 7.06 8.15 -24.73
CA GLU A 63 5.90 8.75 -25.42
C GLU A 63 5.12 7.75 -26.30
N ARG A 64 5.27 6.45 -26.03
CA ARG A 64 4.60 5.34 -26.71
C ARG A 64 3.26 5.05 -26.02
N TYR A 65 2.37 6.02 -26.04
CA TYR A 65 1.14 5.99 -25.25
C TYR A 65 0.19 4.86 -25.61
N LYS A 66 0.17 4.42 -26.88
CA LYS A 66 -0.71 3.30 -27.31
C LYS A 66 -0.30 1.99 -26.66
N GLU A 67 1.00 1.71 -26.64
CA GLU A 67 1.55 0.50 -26.04
C GLU A 67 1.40 0.56 -24.51
N ALA A 68 1.64 1.73 -23.90
CA ALA A 68 1.40 1.94 -22.49
C ALA A 68 -0.05 1.66 -22.10
N MET A 69 -1.02 2.18 -22.87
CA MET A 69 -2.45 1.95 -22.64
C MET A 69 -2.85 0.48 -22.79
N ALA A 70 -2.27 -0.25 -23.75
CA ALA A 70 -2.54 -1.66 -23.93
C ALA A 70 -2.13 -2.46 -22.67
N ASP A 71 -0.93 -2.22 -22.18
CA ASP A 71 -0.41 -2.88 -20.98
C ASP A 71 -1.20 -2.52 -19.71
N LEU A 72 -1.59 -1.24 -19.53
CA LEU A 72 -2.42 -0.82 -18.40
C LEU A 72 -3.82 -1.45 -18.46
N ASN A 73 -4.39 -1.62 -19.64
CA ASN A 73 -5.67 -2.30 -19.79
C ASN A 73 -5.56 -3.78 -19.43
N GLU A 74 -4.48 -4.46 -19.82
CA GLU A 74 -4.20 -5.85 -19.42
C GLU A 74 -4.17 -5.99 -17.90
N VAL A 75 -3.46 -5.08 -17.21
CA VAL A 75 -3.47 -5.05 -15.74
C VAL A 75 -4.88 -4.88 -15.18
N LEU A 76 -5.71 -4.02 -15.78
CA LEU A 76 -7.06 -3.73 -15.28
C LEU A 76 -8.09 -4.81 -15.63
N GLU A 77 -7.80 -5.70 -16.59
CA GLU A 77 -8.60 -6.91 -16.82
C GLU A 77 -8.49 -7.88 -15.63
N ASP A 78 -7.28 -8.09 -15.13
CA ASP A 78 -7.03 -8.96 -13.98
C ASP A 78 -7.28 -8.27 -12.64
N GLU A 79 -6.94 -6.98 -12.54
CA GLU A 79 -7.03 -6.17 -11.31
C GLU A 79 -7.87 -4.90 -11.54
N PRO A 80 -9.20 -4.99 -11.71
CA PRO A 80 -10.05 -3.83 -12.02
C PRO A 80 -10.01 -2.70 -10.98
N GLY A 81 -9.63 -3.02 -9.74
CA GLY A 81 -9.49 -2.10 -8.62
C GLY A 81 -8.06 -1.60 -8.40
N ASN A 82 -7.12 -1.83 -9.32
CA ASN A 82 -5.76 -1.34 -9.17
C ASN A 82 -5.70 0.18 -9.38
N ALA A 83 -5.75 0.92 -8.26
CA ALA A 83 -5.81 2.38 -8.28
C ALA A 83 -4.57 3.04 -8.90
N LEU A 84 -3.39 2.40 -8.78
CA LEU A 84 -2.18 2.90 -9.41
C LEU A 84 -2.31 2.85 -10.93
N THR A 85 -2.79 1.73 -11.44
CA THR A 85 -3.02 1.54 -12.88
C THR A 85 -4.10 2.48 -13.40
N LEU A 86 -5.22 2.62 -12.68
CA LEU A 86 -6.26 3.60 -12.99
C LEU A 86 -5.70 5.03 -13.01
N TYR A 87 -4.93 5.41 -12.00
CA TYR A 87 -4.33 6.73 -11.92
C TYR A 87 -3.42 7.03 -13.11
N ASN A 88 -2.50 6.10 -13.45
CA ASN A 88 -1.59 6.28 -14.57
C ASN A 88 -2.33 6.26 -15.92
N ARG A 89 -3.35 5.39 -16.08
CA ARG A 89 -4.19 5.38 -17.27
C ARG A 89 -4.96 6.69 -17.44
N GLY A 90 -5.52 7.21 -16.36
CA GLY A 90 -6.19 8.52 -16.35
C GLY A 90 -5.24 9.67 -16.73
N LEU A 91 -3.98 9.64 -16.29
CA LEU A 91 -2.98 10.63 -16.71
C LEU A 91 -2.65 10.51 -18.21
N ILE A 92 -2.52 9.31 -18.75
CA ILE A 92 -2.27 9.09 -20.17
C ILE A 92 -3.49 9.54 -20.99
N ASN A 93 -4.72 9.19 -20.57
CA ASN A 93 -5.95 9.64 -21.18
C ASN A 93 -6.02 11.19 -21.23
N ALA A 94 -5.71 11.86 -20.13
CA ALA A 94 -5.64 13.31 -20.08
C ALA A 94 -4.59 13.90 -21.05
N GLN A 95 -3.43 13.28 -21.15
CA GLN A 95 -2.36 13.66 -22.07
C GLN A 95 -2.79 13.51 -23.54
N LEU A 96 -3.60 12.50 -23.83
CA LEU A 96 -4.14 12.23 -25.17
C LEU A 96 -5.39 13.05 -25.49
N GLY A 97 -5.91 13.83 -24.54
CA GLY A 97 -7.15 14.61 -24.69
C GLY A 97 -8.44 13.79 -24.52
N ALA A 98 -8.35 12.55 -24.08
CA ALA A 98 -9.48 11.70 -23.73
C ALA A 98 -9.95 12.03 -22.30
N TYR A 99 -10.46 13.23 -22.12
CA TYR A 99 -10.71 13.80 -20.79
C TYR A 99 -11.83 13.10 -20.03
N GLU A 100 -12.86 12.61 -20.70
CA GLU A 100 -13.96 11.86 -20.11
C GLU A 100 -13.47 10.52 -19.51
N ASP A 101 -12.63 9.79 -20.26
CA ASP A 101 -12.02 8.54 -19.79
C ASP A 101 -11.06 8.81 -18.62
N ALA A 102 -10.34 9.93 -18.70
CA ALA A 102 -9.44 10.35 -17.62
C ALA A 102 -10.21 10.69 -16.34
N LEU A 103 -11.38 11.33 -16.44
CA LEU A 103 -12.25 11.61 -15.28
C LEU A 103 -12.78 10.31 -14.67
N GLU A 104 -13.25 9.36 -15.49
CA GLU A 104 -13.73 8.07 -15.01
C GLU A 104 -12.65 7.34 -14.19
N ASP A 105 -11.43 7.31 -14.72
CA ASP A 105 -10.31 6.70 -14.01
C ASP A 105 -9.99 7.44 -12.70
N MET A 106 -9.96 8.78 -12.67
CA MET A 106 -9.72 9.55 -11.46
C MET A 106 -10.86 9.41 -10.45
N ASP A 107 -12.11 9.32 -10.88
CA ASP A 107 -13.26 9.03 -10.03
C ASP A 107 -13.12 7.67 -9.34
N ARG A 108 -12.71 6.65 -10.10
CA ARG A 108 -12.45 5.32 -9.55
C ARG A 108 -11.31 5.34 -8.53
N VAL A 109 -10.21 6.07 -8.81
CA VAL A 109 -9.12 6.27 -7.84
C VAL A 109 -9.64 6.91 -6.56
N LEU A 110 -10.46 7.97 -6.65
CA LEU A 110 -11.00 8.67 -5.49
C LEU A 110 -12.07 7.86 -4.74
N ASN A 111 -12.80 6.98 -5.43
CA ASN A 111 -13.68 6.01 -4.77
C ASN A 111 -12.88 4.97 -3.95
N ILE A 112 -11.69 4.61 -4.41
CA ILE A 112 -10.79 3.70 -3.68
C ILE A 112 -10.08 4.44 -2.54
N ASN A 113 -9.58 5.65 -2.80
CA ASN A 113 -8.89 6.49 -1.84
C ASN A 113 -9.35 7.96 -1.91
N PRO A 114 -10.36 8.38 -1.13
CA PRO A 114 -10.86 9.76 -1.09
C PRO A 114 -9.89 10.77 -0.47
N GLU A 115 -8.80 10.34 0.12
CA GLU A 115 -7.76 11.25 0.64
C GLU A 115 -6.61 11.43 -0.35
N ASN A 116 -6.74 10.96 -1.59
CA ASN A 116 -5.72 11.11 -2.61
C ASN A 116 -5.68 12.56 -3.14
N VAL A 117 -4.81 13.36 -2.51
CA VAL A 117 -4.60 14.77 -2.85
C VAL A 117 -4.27 14.99 -4.33
N LEU A 118 -3.46 14.08 -4.91
CA LEU A 118 -3.03 14.20 -6.31
C LEU A 118 -4.13 13.82 -7.29
N ALA A 119 -5.00 12.89 -6.93
CA ALA A 119 -6.15 12.56 -7.76
C ALA A 119 -7.13 13.73 -7.83
N TYR A 120 -7.44 14.41 -6.72
CA TYR A 120 -8.19 15.66 -6.74
C TYR A 120 -7.51 16.73 -7.60
N PHE A 121 -6.22 16.95 -7.36
CA PHE A 121 -5.47 17.97 -8.09
C PHE A 121 -5.46 17.72 -9.60
N ASN A 122 -5.26 16.47 -10.03
CA ASN A 122 -5.22 16.11 -11.44
C ASN A 122 -6.64 16.12 -12.05
N ARG A 123 -7.66 15.64 -11.32
CA ARG A 123 -9.05 15.71 -11.78
C ARG A 123 -9.52 17.16 -11.94
N ALA A 124 -9.13 18.04 -11.01
CA ALA A 124 -9.36 19.47 -11.15
C ALA A 124 -8.74 20.05 -12.44
N SER A 125 -7.51 19.62 -12.78
CA SER A 125 -6.86 20.05 -14.02
C SER A 125 -7.60 19.54 -15.27
N ILE A 126 -8.11 18.29 -15.23
CA ILE A 126 -8.94 17.74 -16.31
C ILE A 126 -10.25 18.52 -16.44
N PHE A 127 -10.92 18.87 -15.34
CA PHE A 127 -12.11 19.70 -15.35
C PHE A 127 -11.89 21.09 -15.99
N ILE A 128 -10.68 21.66 -15.86
CA ILE A 128 -10.35 22.92 -16.54
C ILE A 128 -10.34 22.72 -18.05
N GLU A 129 -9.74 21.66 -18.56
CA GLU A 129 -9.69 21.36 -20.00
C GLU A 129 -11.10 21.17 -20.58
N LEU A 130 -12.03 20.64 -19.78
CA LEU A 130 -13.43 20.50 -20.12
C LEU A 130 -14.28 21.78 -19.91
N GLY A 131 -13.68 22.88 -19.43
CA GLY A 131 -14.37 24.11 -19.09
C GLY A 131 -15.29 24.01 -17.86
N GLN A 132 -15.16 22.94 -17.06
CA GLN A 132 -15.97 22.68 -15.88
C GLN A 132 -15.35 23.35 -14.65
N TYR A 133 -15.19 24.66 -14.69
CA TYR A 133 -14.44 25.44 -13.71
C TYR A 133 -14.94 25.33 -12.26
N ARG A 134 -16.24 25.08 -12.04
CA ARG A 134 -16.80 24.90 -10.68
C ARG A 134 -16.31 23.58 -10.07
N ASN A 135 -16.39 22.50 -10.85
CA ASN A 135 -15.90 21.19 -10.41
C ASN A 135 -14.38 21.24 -10.13
N ALA A 136 -13.64 21.98 -10.96
CA ALA A 136 -12.21 22.20 -10.72
C ALA A 136 -11.94 22.96 -9.40
N LEU A 137 -12.78 23.95 -9.03
CA LEU A 137 -12.64 24.64 -7.74
C LEU A 137 -12.89 23.70 -6.57
N ASP A 138 -13.96 22.91 -6.63
CA ASP A 138 -14.32 21.97 -5.56
C ASP A 138 -13.16 20.96 -5.31
N ASP A 139 -12.58 20.45 -6.38
CA ASP A 139 -11.44 19.52 -6.29
C ASP A 139 -10.15 20.18 -5.80
N TYR A 140 -9.84 21.42 -6.23
CA TYR A 140 -8.71 22.14 -5.66
C TYR A 140 -8.94 22.51 -4.20
N ASP A 141 -10.17 22.79 -3.78
CA ASP A 141 -10.54 23.03 -2.39
C ASP A 141 -10.26 21.77 -1.55
N MET A 142 -10.69 20.59 -2.03
CA MET A 142 -10.40 19.32 -1.39
C MET A 142 -8.89 19.03 -1.31
N ALA A 143 -8.17 19.24 -2.41
CA ALA A 143 -6.72 19.05 -2.43
C ALA A 143 -5.98 19.97 -1.42
N ILE A 144 -6.47 21.21 -1.25
CA ILE A 144 -5.92 22.18 -0.30
C ILE A 144 -6.35 21.85 1.14
N GLU A 145 -7.58 21.39 1.35
CA GLU A 145 -8.07 20.94 2.66
C GLU A 145 -7.25 19.78 3.18
N LEU A 146 -7.06 18.76 2.33
CA LEU A 146 -6.22 17.60 2.65
C LEU A 146 -4.75 17.99 2.81
N TYR A 147 -4.26 18.93 2.00
CA TYR A 147 -2.89 19.40 2.07
C TYR A 147 -2.75 20.94 1.97
N PRO A 148 -2.81 21.66 3.10
CA PRO A 148 -2.82 23.12 3.14
C PRO A 148 -1.54 23.82 2.62
N ASP A 149 -0.47 23.09 2.39
CA ASP A 149 0.79 23.65 1.86
C ASP A 149 0.99 23.39 0.36
N PHE A 150 -0.02 22.87 -0.34
CA PHE A 150 0.06 22.53 -1.74
C PHE A 150 0.07 23.77 -2.65
N ALA A 151 1.21 24.43 -2.76
CA ALA A 151 1.37 25.69 -3.50
C ALA A 151 0.81 25.63 -4.93
N LYS A 152 0.97 24.50 -5.66
CA LYS A 152 0.43 24.33 -7.02
C LYS A 152 -1.10 24.34 -7.05
N ALA A 153 -1.76 23.74 -6.06
CA ALA A 153 -3.21 23.75 -5.97
C ALA A 153 -3.74 25.17 -5.78
N TYR A 154 -3.10 25.97 -4.92
CA TYR A 154 -3.44 27.39 -4.81
C TYR A 154 -3.21 28.16 -6.12
N MET A 155 -2.09 27.89 -6.81
CA MET A 155 -1.79 28.53 -8.09
C MET A 155 -2.87 28.24 -9.12
N ASN A 156 -3.22 26.97 -9.30
CA ASN A 156 -4.22 26.54 -10.27
C ASN A 156 -5.62 27.01 -9.85
N ARG A 157 -5.98 26.96 -8.57
CA ARG A 157 -7.23 27.52 -8.06
C ARG A 157 -7.34 29.04 -8.31
N SER A 158 -6.23 29.76 -8.14
CA SER A 158 -6.16 31.18 -8.48
C SER A 158 -6.49 31.43 -9.96
N TYR A 159 -5.92 30.62 -10.87
CA TYR A 159 -6.21 30.69 -12.29
C TYR A 159 -7.72 30.48 -12.58
N VAL A 160 -8.33 29.44 -11.99
CA VAL A 160 -9.74 29.16 -12.16
C VAL A 160 -10.62 30.28 -11.63
N LYS A 161 -10.32 30.83 -10.43
CA LYS A 161 -11.04 31.99 -9.86
C LYS A 161 -10.94 33.23 -10.76
N ASN A 162 -9.77 33.43 -11.38
CA ASN A 162 -9.58 34.53 -12.33
C ASN A 162 -10.49 34.40 -13.55
N ILE A 163 -10.61 33.19 -14.13
CA ILE A 163 -11.52 32.91 -15.24
C ILE A 163 -12.99 33.19 -14.86
N LEU A 164 -13.36 32.82 -13.63
CA LEU A 164 -14.72 33.01 -13.11
C LEU A 164 -14.99 34.46 -12.67
N GLY A 165 -14.03 35.37 -12.77
CA GLY A 165 -14.18 36.80 -12.45
C GLY A 165 -14.01 37.12 -10.96
N ASP A 166 -13.66 36.14 -10.09
CA ASP A 166 -13.36 36.39 -8.67
C ASP A 166 -11.90 36.81 -8.50
N TYR A 167 -11.59 37.99 -8.96
CA TYR A 167 -10.22 38.53 -8.95
C TYR A 167 -9.65 38.73 -7.54
N LYS A 168 -10.51 38.98 -6.55
CA LYS A 168 -10.07 39.18 -5.16
C LYS A 168 -9.56 37.88 -4.55
N SER A 169 -10.33 36.82 -4.66
CA SER A 169 -9.95 35.50 -4.13
C SER A 169 -8.82 34.87 -4.96
N SER A 170 -8.82 35.10 -6.28
CA SER A 170 -7.73 34.72 -7.17
C SER A 170 -6.39 35.29 -6.70
N LYS A 171 -6.33 36.62 -6.46
CA LYS A 171 -5.13 37.27 -5.96
C LYS A 171 -4.67 36.71 -4.61
N LYS A 172 -5.62 36.44 -3.69
CA LYS A 172 -5.29 35.85 -2.39
C LYS A 172 -4.63 34.48 -2.54
N ASP A 173 -5.18 33.63 -3.40
CA ASP A 173 -4.60 32.30 -3.65
C ASP A 173 -3.24 32.40 -4.31
N TYR A 174 -3.05 33.29 -5.28
CA TYR A 174 -1.76 33.55 -5.90
C TYR A 174 -0.69 34.00 -4.88
N ASP A 175 -1.04 34.98 -4.03
CA ASP A 175 -0.15 35.48 -3.00
C ASP A 175 0.22 34.37 -1.98
N THR A 176 -0.77 33.53 -1.62
CA THR A 176 -0.55 32.37 -0.76
C THR A 176 0.39 31.35 -1.41
N ALA A 177 0.17 31.01 -2.69
CA ALA A 177 1.06 30.12 -3.42
C ALA A 177 2.51 30.64 -3.45
N GLN A 178 2.69 31.93 -3.74
CA GLN A 178 4.01 32.57 -3.76
C GLN A 178 4.67 32.60 -2.39
N GLN A 179 3.88 32.78 -1.33
CA GLN A 179 4.39 32.71 0.04
C GLN A 179 4.89 31.30 0.36
N LYS A 180 4.09 30.27 0.07
CA LYS A 180 4.46 28.87 0.30
C LYS A 180 5.71 28.46 -0.47
N VAL A 181 5.86 28.91 -1.72
CA VAL A 181 7.07 28.70 -2.52
C VAL A 181 8.30 29.38 -1.88
N ARG A 182 8.14 30.61 -1.36
CA ARG A 182 9.24 31.32 -0.69
C ARG A 182 9.65 30.64 0.61
N GLU A 183 8.67 30.23 1.44
CA GLU A 183 8.91 29.49 2.67
C GLU A 183 9.66 28.18 2.42
N TYR A 184 9.29 27.49 1.36
CA TYR A 184 9.99 26.28 0.91
C TYR A 184 11.45 26.56 0.55
N ARG A 185 11.68 27.54 -0.32
CA ARG A 185 13.05 27.91 -0.74
C ARG A 185 13.92 28.38 0.43
N ALA A 186 13.34 29.05 1.43
CA ALA A 186 14.04 29.52 2.62
C ALA A 186 14.48 28.38 3.56
N ARG A 187 13.88 27.18 3.45
CA ARG A 187 14.22 26.01 4.27
C ARG A 187 15.45 25.24 3.77
N ASN A 188 16.20 25.76 2.79
CA ASN A 188 17.42 25.14 2.20
C ASN A 188 17.23 23.71 1.67
N VAL A 189 16.08 23.39 1.13
CA VAL A 189 15.88 22.12 0.44
C VAL A 189 16.41 22.27 -0.98
N THR A 190 17.44 21.52 -1.32
CA THR A 190 18.18 21.62 -2.59
C THR A 190 17.44 21.11 -3.81
N ASP A 191 16.22 20.62 -3.65
CA ASP A 191 15.45 20.09 -4.75
C ASP A 191 14.37 21.08 -5.21
N ALA A 192 14.76 21.90 -6.20
CA ALA A 192 13.90 22.94 -6.79
C ALA A 192 12.82 22.40 -7.73
N GLY A 193 12.74 21.07 -7.94
CA GLY A 193 11.87 20.47 -8.94
C GLY A 193 10.43 20.23 -8.49
N SER A 194 10.16 20.12 -7.20
CA SER A 194 8.87 19.71 -6.70
C SER A 194 8.17 20.79 -5.88
N PHE A 195 7.30 21.56 -6.50
CA PHE A 195 6.42 22.51 -5.82
C PHE A 195 5.36 21.86 -4.92
N ALA A 196 5.23 20.55 -4.97
CA ALA A 196 4.30 19.79 -4.17
C ALA A 196 4.90 19.30 -2.85
N ASP A 197 6.23 19.19 -2.75
CA ASP A 197 6.91 18.54 -1.64
C ASP A 197 7.42 19.50 -0.60
N THR A 198 6.60 20.40 -0.15
CA THR A 198 7.11 21.53 0.63
C THR A 198 6.93 21.42 2.13
N THR A 199 6.25 20.38 2.64
CA THR A 199 6.15 20.17 4.09
C THR A 199 6.29 18.72 4.51
N LYS A 200 6.72 18.51 5.77
CA LYS A 200 6.80 17.19 6.39
C LYS A 200 5.46 16.46 6.37
N LYS A 201 4.33 17.18 6.43
CA LYS A 201 2.99 16.57 6.44
C LYS A 201 2.57 16.07 5.07
N TYR A 202 2.90 16.80 4.00
CA TYR A 202 2.70 16.31 2.64
C TYR A 202 3.73 15.25 2.28
N SER A 203 4.98 15.41 2.67
CA SER A 203 5.95 14.31 2.66
C SER A 203 5.39 13.10 3.37
N SER A 204 4.68 13.21 4.48
CA SER A 204 4.06 12.08 5.15
C SER A 204 2.81 11.56 4.45
N LEU A 205 2.04 12.41 3.74
CA LEU A 205 0.85 11.99 2.97
C LEU A 205 1.18 11.37 1.60
N LEU A 206 2.21 11.89 0.94
CA LEU A 206 2.76 11.29 -0.28
C LEU A 206 3.89 10.30 0.02
N SER A 207 4.34 10.19 1.24
CA SER A 207 5.40 9.32 1.67
C SER A 207 4.95 7.97 2.14
N LEU A 208 3.97 7.52 1.56
CA LEU A 208 3.60 6.15 1.61
C LEU A 208 4.51 5.37 0.65
N ASP A 209 5.80 5.44 0.81
CA ASP A 209 6.69 4.78 -0.10
C ASP A 209 7.40 3.58 0.54
N ALA A 210 7.46 2.51 -0.23
CA ALA A 210 8.21 1.30 0.02
C ALA A 210 9.73 1.50 0.25
N GLU A 211 10.20 2.74 0.49
CA GLU A 211 11.60 3.00 0.79
C GLU A 211 12.02 2.59 2.20
N PHE A 212 11.07 2.28 3.08
CA PHE A 212 11.41 1.55 4.30
C PHE A 212 12.21 0.27 4.00
N ALA A 213 11.80 -0.47 2.95
CA ALA A 213 12.54 -1.63 2.49
C ALA A 213 13.87 -1.30 1.79
N LYS A 214 14.12 -0.03 1.39
CA LYS A 214 15.30 0.32 0.61
C LYS A 214 16.36 1.13 1.33
N LYS A 215 16.02 2.03 2.23
CA LYS A 215 16.99 2.99 2.78
C LYS A 215 17.54 2.57 4.14
N ASP A 216 16.70 2.10 5.04
CA ASP A 216 17.17 1.64 6.35
C ASP A 216 17.77 0.22 6.28
N PHE A 217 17.38 -0.58 5.28
CA PHE A 217 18.03 -1.84 4.94
C PHE A 217 19.20 -1.69 3.95
N ASN A 218 19.45 -0.53 3.34
CA ASN A 218 20.54 -0.33 2.38
C ASN A 218 21.82 0.20 3.01
N ASP A 219 21.82 0.71 4.23
CA ASP A 219 23.03 1.17 4.87
C ASP A 219 23.85 0.02 5.46
N GLU A 220 25.07 -0.10 4.99
CA GLU A 220 26.22 -0.88 5.44
C GLU A 220 26.10 -2.41 5.64
N LEU A 221 25.00 -2.94 6.19
CA LEU A 221 24.87 -4.38 6.45
C LEU A 221 24.35 -5.19 5.28
N LEU A 222 23.60 -4.53 4.46
CA LEU A 222 22.95 -5.14 3.32
C LEU A 222 23.66 -4.81 2.00
N GLN A 223 24.87 -4.27 1.99
CA GLN A 223 25.60 -3.81 0.80
C GLN A 223 25.92 -4.87 -0.26
N ASN A 224 25.56 -6.13 -0.08
CA ASN A 224 25.78 -7.16 -1.10
C ASN A 224 24.51 -7.90 -1.51
N ARG A 225 23.42 -7.22 -1.74
CA ARG A 225 22.14 -7.70 -1.60
C ARG A 225 21.10 -7.55 -2.55
N ASP A 226 20.57 -8.55 -3.04
CA ASP A 226 19.36 -8.74 -3.78
C ASP A 226 18.51 -9.82 -3.10
N ILE A 227 18.10 -9.59 -1.86
CA ILE A 227 17.04 -10.33 -1.24
C ILE A 227 15.93 -9.35 -0.96
N ASP A 228 14.80 -9.59 -1.57
CA ASP A 228 13.55 -8.94 -1.19
C ASP A 228 13.12 -9.52 0.18
N VAL A 229 13.65 -8.89 1.25
CA VAL A 229 13.36 -9.28 2.62
C VAL A 229 12.09 -8.56 3.03
N ARG A 230 10.95 -9.21 2.83
CA ARG A 230 9.65 -8.69 3.26
C ARG A 230 9.25 -9.27 4.59
N LEU A 231 8.70 -8.41 5.46
CA LEU A 231 8.00 -8.89 6.64
C LEU A 231 6.84 -9.80 6.24
N ARG A 232 6.55 -10.82 7.05
CA ARG A 232 5.35 -11.62 6.89
C ARG A 232 4.11 -10.74 7.03
N PRO A 233 3.05 -10.98 6.21
CA PRO A 233 1.86 -10.14 6.21
C PRO A 233 1.14 -10.13 7.55
N LEU A 234 0.36 -9.07 7.78
CA LEU A 234 -0.47 -8.89 8.97
C LEU A 234 -1.57 -9.95 9.06
N TYR A 235 -1.88 -10.41 10.27
CA TYR A 235 -2.99 -11.32 10.54
C TYR A 235 -4.29 -10.56 10.74
N ARG A 236 -5.37 -11.06 10.14
CA ARG A 236 -6.73 -10.56 10.28
C ARG A 236 -7.75 -11.64 10.03
N PHE A 237 -8.99 -11.39 10.38
CA PHE A 237 -10.10 -12.21 9.88
C PHE A 237 -10.28 -11.93 8.38
N VAL A 238 -10.41 -13.00 7.61
CA VAL A 238 -10.69 -12.96 6.18
C VAL A 238 -11.94 -13.79 5.89
N LEU A 239 -12.60 -13.51 4.76
CA LEU A 239 -13.67 -14.33 4.24
C LEU A 239 -13.12 -15.68 3.81
N SER A 240 -13.73 -16.77 4.26
CA SER A 240 -13.39 -18.12 3.82
C SER A 240 -14.56 -18.74 3.07
N GLY A 241 -14.25 -19.49 2.03
CA GLY A 241 -15.22 -20.34 1.32
C GLY A 241 -15.65 -21.52 2.19
N SER A 242 -16.26 -22.54 1.62
CA SER A 242 -16.63 -23.75 2.36
C SER A 242 -15.38 -24.36 3.02
N ARG A 243 -15.44 -24.54 4.34
CA ARG A 243 -14.37 -25.19 5.12
C ARG A 243 -14.06 -26.56 4.53
N ASP A 244 -12.88 -26.67 3.93
CA ASP A 244 -12.27 -27.98 3.68
C ASP A 244 -11.45 -28.34 4.92
N ASP A 245 -12.08 -29.01 5.88
CA ASP A 245 -11.51 -29.37 7.18
C ASP A 245 -10.21 -30.18 7.10
N THR A 246 -9.87 -30.70 5.92
CA THR A 246 -8.71 -31.56 5.73
C THR A 246 -7.40 -30.80 5.51
N LYS A 247 -7.44 -29.54 5.08
CA LYS A 247 -6.23 -28.73 4.85
C LYS A 247 -5.66 -28.07 6.12
N TYR A 248 -6.48 -27.86 7.13
CA TYR A 248 -6.10 -27.15 8.36
C TYR A 248 -5.60 -28.07 9.49
N ALA A 249 -5.79 -29.38 9.37
CA ALA A 249 -5.44 -30.36 10.42
C ALA A 249 -3.91 -30.57 10.62
N LEU A 250 -3.05 -29.96 9.79
CA LEU A 250 -1.59 -30.20 9.84
C LEU A 250 -0.78 -29.01 10.37
N THR A 251 -1.38 -27.88 10.66
CA THR A 251 -0.70 -26.76 11.33
C THR A 251 -1.13 -26.72 12.79
N HIS A 252 -0.17 -26.61 13.69
CA HIS A 252 -0.42 -26.39 15.12
C HIS A 252 -1.11 -25.03 15.26
N GLY A 253 -2.44 -24.98 15.07
CA GLY A 253 -3.24 -23.77 15.13
C GLY A 253 -3.22 -23.20 16.57
N TYR A 254 -3.27 -21.88 16.66
CA TYR A 254 -3.49 -21.24 17.94
C TYR A 254 -4.97 -21.41 18.32
N GLU A 255 -5.23 -22.23 19.33
CA GLU A 255 -6.58 -22.43 19.86
C GLU A 255 -6.91 -21.34 20.87
N ASN A 256 -7.87 -20.48 20.54
CA ASN A 256 -8.41 -19.48 21.44
C ASN A 256 -9.94 -19.59 21.49
N PRO A 257 -10.53 -19.89 22.65
CA PRO A 257 -11.99 -20.06 22.77
C PRO A 257 -12.81 -18.84 22.33
N LEU A 258 -12.24 -17.63 22.43
CA LEU A 258 -12.91 -16.41 22.01
C LEU A 258 -12.93 -16.28 20.48
N ILE A 259 -11.82 -16.61 19.81
CA ILE A 259 -11.74 -16.65 18.34
C ILE A 259 -12.75 -17.66 17.80
N THR A 260 -12.72 -18.90 18.31
CA THR A 260 -13.66 -19.95 17.88
C THR A 260 -15.13 -19.56 18.08
N ARG A 261 -15.45 -18.91 19.20
CA ARG A 261 -16.81 -18.41 19.45
C ARG A 261 -17.20 -17.27 18.52
N PHE A 262 -16.25 -16.37 18.22
CA PHE A 262 -16.47 -15.30 17.26
C PHE A 262 -16.75 -15.85 15.87
N GLU A 263 -15.89 -16.75 15.37
CA GLU A 263 -16.08 -17.42 14.08
C GLU A 263 -17.43 -18.14 14.00
N ALA A 264 -17.83 -18.82 15.07
CA ALA A 264 -19.13 -19.48 15.14
C ALA A 264 -20.32 -18.51 15.19
N SER A 265 -20.11 -17.25 15.64
CA SER A 265 -21.14 -16.22 15.68
C SER A 265 -21.35 -15.49 14.37
N MET A 266 -20.44 -15.66 13.40
CA MET A 266 -20.49 -14.98 12.12
C MET A 266 -21.52 -15.63 11.19
N PRO A 267 -22.26 -14.82 10.39
CA PRO A 267 -23.25 -15.33 9.44
C PRO A 267 -22.65 -16.19 8.32
N VAL A 268 -21.34 -16.04 8.05
CA VAL A 268 -20.58 -16.84 7.07
C VAL A 268 -19.26 -17.27 7.67
N ALA A 269 -18.59 -18.22 7.02
CA ALA A 269 -17.27 -18.67 7.47
C ALA A 269 -16.23 -17.52 7.34
N VAL A 270 -15.49 -17.30 8.42
CA VAL A 270 -14.33 -16.41 8.49
C VAL A 270 -13.21 -17.13 9.21
N ASP A 271 -11.97 -16.83 8.84
CA ASP A 271 -10.79 -17.44 9.45
C ASP A 271 -9.72 -16.37 9.75
N MET A 272 -8.94 -16.58 10.82
CA MET A 272 -7.81 -15.72 11.18
C MET A 272 -6.58 -16.08 10.37
N LEU A 273 -6.30 -15.32 9.32
CA LEU A 273 -5.21 -15.58 8.36
C LEU A 273 -4.42 -14.32 8.03
N SER A 274 -3.22 -14.50 7.49
CA SER A 274 -2.38 -13.41 6.96
C SER A 274 -2.55 -13.15 5.46
N LYS A 275 -3.33 -14.00 4.77
CA LYS A 275 -3.60 -13.89 3.32
C LYS A 275 -5.08 -14.05 3.04
N GLU A 276 -5.56 -13.30 2.05
CA GLU A 276 -6.95 -13.47 1.54
C GLU A 276 -7.10 -14.81 0.83
N MET A 277 -8.29 -15.38 0.93
CA MET A 277 -8.67 -16.58 0.19
C MET A 277 -9.41 -16.19 -1.10
N SER A 278 -9.18 -16.91 -2.17
CA SER A 278 -9.93 -16.74 -3.41
C SER A 278 -11.35 -17.28 -3.23
N LEU A 279 -12.33 -16.47 -3.58
CA LEU A 279 -13.75 -16.81 -3.52
C LEU A 279 -14.32 -16.94 -4.93
N ASN A 280 -15.07 -17.99 -5.21
CA ASN A 280 -15.82 -18.10 -6.45
C ASN A 280 -17.09 -17.23 -6.43
N ASP A 281 -17.72 -17.03 -7.60
CA ASP A 281 -18.88 -16.14 -7.74
C ASP A 281 -20.07 -16.54 -6.87
N LYS A 282 -20.30 -17.84 -6.66
CA LYS A 282 -21.39 -18.34 -5.82
C LYS A 282 -21.14 -18.05 -4.35
N GLU A 283 -19.90 -18.21 -3.88
CA GLU A 283 -19.49 -17.87 -2.52
C GLU A 283 -19.61 -16.36 -2.29
N ARG A 284 -19.12 -15.54 -3.25
CA ARG A 284 -19.24 -14.08 -3.19
C ARG A 284 -20.69 -13.63 -3.08
N ALA A 285 -21.58 -14.14 -3.94
CA ALA A 285 -23.00 -13.80 -3.89
C ALA A 285 -23.68 -14.25 -2.58
N GLY A 286 -23.28 -15.40 -2.04
CA GLY A 286 -23.78 -15.87 -0.74
C GLY A 286 -23.32 -14.99 0.43
N ILE A 287 -22.05 -14.58 0.43
CA ILE A 287 -21.47 -13.69 1.43
C ILE A 287 -22.13 -12.31 1.36
N GLU A 288 -22.31 -11.78 0.15
CA GLU A 288 -23.00 -10.51 -0.06
C GLU A 288 -24.43 -10.56 0.52
N ALA A 289 -25.21 -11.55 0.14
CA ALA A 289 -26.57 -11.72 0.67
C ALA A 289 -26.60 -11.80 2.20
N ALA A 290 -25.68 -12.54 2.81
CA ALA A 290 -25.55 -12.65 4.27
C ALA A 290 -25.15 -11.32 4.92
N ALA A 291 -24.22 -10.57 4.34
CA ALA A 291 -23.75 -9.30 4.87
C ALA A 291 -24.88 -8.26 4.99
N TRP A 292 -25.80 -8.24 4.06
CA TRP A 292 -26.94 -7.30 4.04
C TRP A 292 -28.22 -7.86 4.66
N SER A 293 -28.24 -9.11 5.18
CA SER A 293 -29.40 -9.73 5.80
C SER A 293 -29.75 -9.18 7.20
N GLY A 294 -28.82 -8.48 7.86
CA GLY A 294 -29.01 -7.99 9.24
C GLY A 294 -28.25 -6.70 9.54
N THR A 295 -28.37 -6.24 10.78
CA THR A 295 -27.75 -4.99 11.24
C THR A 295 -26.94 -5.16 12.54
N SER A 296 -26.65 -6.39 13.00
CA SER A 296 -25.79 -6.61 14.18
C SER A 296 -24.34 -6.14 13.93
N ALA A 297 -23.53 -6.07 14.98
CA ALA A 297 -22.11 -5.75 14.84
C ALA A 297 -21.38 -6.76 13.93
N GLN A 298 -21.77 -8.05 14.00
CA GLN A 298 -21.22 -9.10 13.13
C GLN A 298 -21.60 -8.89 11.65
N HIS A 299 -22.82 -8.43 11.36
CA HIS A 299 -23.20 -8.11 9.97
C HIS A 299 -22.45 -6.88 9.45
N LEU A 300 -22.25 -5.85 10.28
CA LEU A 300 -21.46 -4.67 9.92
C LEU A 300 -19.98 -5.07 9.67
N PHE A 301 -19.45 -5.93 10.54
CA PHE A 301 -18.10 -6.48 10.34
C PHE A 301 -17.99 -7.31 9.06
N LEU A 302 -19.00 -8.12 8.76
CA LEU A 302 -19.04 -8.89 7.53
C LEU A 302 -19.10 -7.99 6.27
N ARG A 303 -19.88 -6.89 6.33
CA ARG A 303 -19.86 -5.87 5.25
C ARG A 303 -18.47 -5.28 5.09
N ALA A 304 -17.82 -4.94 6.21
CA ALA A 304 -16.46 -4.41 6.15
C ALA A 304 -15.49 -5.39 5.50
N LEU A 305 -15.56 -6.69 5.83
CA LEU A 305 -14.75 -7.73 5.19
C LEU A 305 -15.04 -7.85 3.69
N TYR A 306 -16.31 -7.84 3.29
CA TYR A 306 -16.72 -7.93 1.89
C TYR A 306 -16.24 -6.71 1.09
N GLU A 307 -16.40 -5.51 1.64
CA GLU A 307 -15.91 -4.28 1.01
C GLU A 307 -14.37 -4.26 0.92
N SER A 308 -13.66 -4.74 1.97
CA SER A 308 -12.21 -4.88 1.95
C SER A 308 -11.75 -5.86 0.86
N TYR A 309 -12.42 -7.00 0.74
CA TYR A 309 -12.15 -7.98 -0.30
C TYR A 309 -12.31 -7.38 -1.71
N ASN A 310 -13.32 -6.54 -1.90
CA ASN A 310 -13.56 -5.81 -3.16
C ASN A 310 -12.72 -4.53 -3.29
N LYS A 311 -11.75 -4.29 -2.38
CA LYS A 311 -10.86 -3.12 -2.36
C LYS A 311 -11.58 -1.77 -2.20
N GLN A 312 -12.80 -1.79 -1.63
CA GLN A 312 -13.57 -0.61 -1.29
C GLN A 312 -13.20 -0.14 0.13
N PHE A 313 -11.99 0.36 0.30
CA PHE A 313 -11.37 0.60 1.60
C PHE A 313 -12.17 1.57 2.49
N ASN A 314 -12.74 2.63 1.93
CA ASN A 314 -13.50 3.61 2.73
C ASN A 314 -14.84 3.08 3.23
N SER A 315 -15.58 2.38 2.35
CA SER A 315 -16.79 1.68 2.75
C SER A 315 -16.47 0.68 3.86
N SER A 316 -15.38 -0.04 3.71
CA SER A 316 -14.88 -0.99 4.71
C SER A 316 -14.56 -0.31 6.04
N LEU A 317 -13.79 0.81 6.04
CA LEU A 317 -13.47 1.58 7.25
C LEU A 317 -14.72 2.07 7.97
N ASN A 318 -15.69 2.59 7.20
CA ASN A 318 -16.95 3.05 7.76
C ASN A 318 -17.72 1.91 8.46
N TYR A 319 -17.81 0.74 7.81
CA TYR A 319 -18.48 -0.41 8.42
C TYR A 319 -17.74 -0.97 9.63
N TYR A 320 -16.40 -0.99 9.62
CA TYR A 320 -15.62 -1.32 10.83
C TYR A 320 -15.88 -0.32 11.95
N GLY A 321 -15.94 0.99 11.64
CA GLY A 321 -16.29 2.02 12.62
C GLY A 321 -17.66 1.77 13.28
N GLN A 322 -18.68 1.50 12.48
CA GLN A 322 -20.02 1.18 12.96
C GLN A 322 -20.06 -0.13 13.78
N ALA A 323 -19.29 -1.14 13.38
CA ALA A 323 -19.20 -2.39 14.13
C ALA A 323 -18.58 -2.18 15.52
N VAL A 324 -17.50 -1.41 15.59
CA VAL A 324 -16.84 -1.02 16.85
C VAL A 324 -17.79 -0.24 17.75
N GLU A 325 -18.46 0.79 17.22
CA GLU A 325 -19.41 1.60 17.98
C GLU A 325 -20.53 0.75 18.57
N LYS A 326 -21.08 -0.15 17.77
CA LYS A 326 -22.17 -1.03 18.19
C LYS A 326 -21.73 -2.04 19.24
N ALA A 327 -20.51 -2.57 19.13
CA ALA A 327 -19.95 -3.48 20.13
C ALA A 327 -19.60 -2.79 21.44
N SER A 328 -19.11 -1.54 21.40
CA SER A 328 -18.78 -0.76 22.59
C SER A 328 -19.98 -0.50 23.51
N GLY A 329 -21.19 -0.52 22.96
CA GLY A 329 -22.45 -0.44 23.73
C GLY A 329 -22.95 -1.77 24.31
N SER A 330 -22.29 -2.90 23.94
CA SER A 330 -22.69 -4.24 24.33
C SER A 330 -21.87 -4.75 25.52
N GLY A 331 -22.50 -5.37 26.48
CA GLY A 331 -21.79 -6.03 27.59
C GLY A 331 -21.48 -7.51 27.29
N GLY A 332 -20.69 -8.13 28.15
CA GLY A 332 -20.37 -9.56 28.04
C GLY A 332 -19.48 -9.90 26.86
N ILE A 333 -19.68 -11.09 26.25
CA ILE A 333 -18.83 -11.63 25.22
C ILE A 333 -18.86 -10.80 23.91
N GLU A 334 -20.01 -10.19 23.58
CA GLU A 334 -20.15 -9.35 22.39
C GLU A 334 -19.29 -8.10 22.47
N GLY A 335 -19.14 -7.52 23.67
CA GLY A 335 -18.20 -6.40 23.90
C GLY A 335 -16.74 -6.79 23.62
N LEU A 336 -16.36 -8.04 23.94
CA LEU A 336 -15.00 -8.54 23.65
C LEU A 336 -14.72 -8.70 22.16
N TYR A 337 -15.76 -8.88 21.33
CA TYR A 337 -15.59 -8.96 19.88
C TYR A 337 -15.13 -7.64 19.27
N SER A 338 -15.24 -6.52 19.99
CA SER A 338 -14.65 -5.24 19.56
C SER A 338 -13.16 -5.34 19.30
N ALA A 339 -12.43 -6.22 20.02
CA ALA A 339 -11.02 -6.48 19.77
C ALA A 339 -10.76 -6.92 18.33
N PHE A 340 -11.62 -7.78 17.78
CA PHE A 340 -11.47 -8.28 16.41
C PHE A 340 -11.84 -7.22 15.36
N TYR A 341 -12.80 -6.35 15.68
CA TYR A 341 -13.16 -5.23 14.80
C TYR A 341 -12.04 -4.20 14.74
N HIS A 342 -11.41 -3.88 15.88
CA HIS A 342 -10.23 -3.03 15.94
C HIS A 342 -9.04 -3.68 15.23
N LEU A 343 -8.76 -4.95 15.44
CA LEU A 343 -7.69 -5.67 14.77
C LEU A 343 -7.83 -5.54 13.25
N ASN A 344 -8.99 -5.88 12.70
CA ASN A 344 -9.20 -5.83 11.26
C ASN A 344 -9.15 -4.39 10.71
N ARG A 345 -9.71 -3.41 11.45
CA ARG A 345 -9.66 -2.00 11.05
C ARG A 345 -8.22 -1.48 11.03
N GLY A 346 -7.42 -1.84 12.02
CA GLY A 346 -6.00 -1.48 12.08
C GLY A 346 -5.20 -2.10 10.93
N VAL A 347 -5.46 -3.37 10.59
CA VAL A 347 -4.85 -4.01 9.42
C VAL A 347 -5.28 -3.31 8.13
N LEU A 348 -6.56 -3.00 7.98
CA LEU A 348 -7.04 -2.29 6.79
C LEU A 348 -6.37 -0.91 6.64
N ARG A 349 -6.19 -0.16 7.73
CA ARG A 349 -5.46 1.10 7.72
C ARG A 349 -4.02 0.93 7.26
N ALA A 350 -3.33 -0.10 7.75
CA ALA A 350 -1.98 -0.42 7.32
C ALA A 350 -1.93 -0.81 5.83
N GLU A 351 -2.88 -1.63 5.36
CA GLU A 351 -2.98 -2.00 3.95
C GLU A 351 -3.32 -0.81 3.04
N MET A 352 -4.15 0.10 3.50
CA MET A 352 -4.40 1.36 2.77
C MET A 352 -3.11 2.17 2.64
N ILE A 353 -2.33 2.25 3.71
CA ILE A 353 -1.02 2.87 3.70
C ILE A 353 -0.11 2.17 2.69
N GLU A 354 0.06 0.86 2.75
CA GLU A 354 0.88 0.09 1.81
C GLU A 354 0.37 0.22 0.37
N PHE A 355 -0.94 0.23 0.17
CA PHE A 355 -1.56 0.42 -1.13
C PHE A 355 -1.26 1.82 -1.71
N ILE A 356 -1.43 2.88 -0.92
CA ILE A 356 -1.04 4.24 -1.30
C ILE A 356 0.47 4.30 -1.56
N SER A 357 1.28 3.58 -0.80
CA SER A 357 2.72 3.42 -0.95
C SER A 357 3.14 2.87 -2.32
N SER A 358 2.45 1.83 -2.75
CA SER A 358 2.70 1.22 -4.06
C SER A 358 2.36 2.18 -5.22
N ILE A 359 1.42 3.10 -4.98
CA ILE A 359 1.00 4.12 -5.94
C ILE A 359 2.06 5.22 -6.11
N GLU A 360 2.73 5.60 -5.02
CA GLU A 360 3.55 6.82 -5.01
C GLU A 360 4.95 6.68 -5.60
N SER A 361 5.47 5.47 -5.69
CA SER A 361 6.79 5.25 -6.30
C SER A 361 6.88 5.68 -7.78
N ASN A 362 5.72 5.86 -8.44
CA ASN A 362 5.63 6.24 -9.85
C ASN A 362 4.61 7.36 -10.13
N VAL A 363 4.29 8.19 -9.13
CA VAL A 363 3.26 9.21 -9.31
C VAL A 363 3.71 10.33 -10.24
N GLN A 364 2.90 10.59 -11.26
CA GLN A 364 2.99 11.74 -12.13
C GLN A 364 1.94 12.78 -11.73
N VAL A 365 2.28 14.05 -11.88
CA VAL A 365 1.39 15.16 -11.58
C VAL A 365 1.12 15.95 -12.86
N LEU A 366 -0.15 16.09 -13.24
CA LEU A 366 -0.53 17.08 -14.25
C LEU A 366 -0.32 18.48 -13.68
N SER A 367 0.37 19.33 -14.40
CA SER A 367 0.55 20.73 -14.00
C SER A 367 0.39 21.61 -15.24
N MET A 368 -0.27 22.74 -15.07
CA MET A 368 -0.29 23.78 -16.10
C MET A 368 1.06 24.51 -16.12
N ASP A 369 1.58 24.75 -17.32
CA ASP A 369 2.71 25.64 -17.51
C ASP A 369 2.25 27.13 -17.47
N ASP A 370 3.20 28.06 -17.58
CA ASP A 370 2.89 29.49 -17.58
C ASP A 370 2.00 29.92 -18.75
N SER A 371 1.83 29.07 -19.75
CA SER A 371 0.98 29.27 -20.93
C SER A 371 -0.41 28.63 -20.78
N GLY A 372 -0.71 27.97 -19.67
CA GLY A 372 -1.98 27.30 -19.39
C GLY A 372 -2.12 25.92 -19.99
N ASN A 373 -1.06 25.33 -20.56
CA ASN A 373 -1.12 23.97 -21.10
C ASN A 373 -0.86 22.93 -20.02
N THR A 374 -1.64 21.85 -20.04
CA THR A 374 -1.49 20.72 -19.11
C THR A 374 -0.32 19.84 -19.55
N ARG A 375 0.57 19.53 -18.61
CA ARG A 375 1.69 18.61 -18.83
C ARG A 375 1.84 17.63 -17.67
N ALA A 376 2.03 16.37 -18.00
CA ALA A 376 2.42 15.36 -17.02
C ALA A 376 3.93 15.46 -16.70
N ARG A 377 4.30 15.34 -15.43
CA ARG A 377 5.69 15.28 -14.98
C ARG A 377 5.89 14.11 -14.05
N VAL A 378 6.95 13.36 -14.27
CA VAL A 378 7.42 12.31 -13.35
C VAL A 378 8.11 12.98 -12.17
N LYS A 379 7.83 12.48 -10.98
CA LYS A 379 8.45 12.96 -9.76
C LYS A 379 9.70 12.14 -9.46
N ASP A 380 10.80 12.81 -9.09
CA ASP A 380 11.98 12.13 -8.55
C ASP A 380 11.63 11.48 -7.20
N GLN A 381 12.16 10.29 -6.97
CA GLN A 381 11.92 9.50 -5.76
C GLN A 381 12.38 10.25 -4.51
N VAL A 382 11.46 10.53 -3.60
CA VAL A 382 11.74 11.13 -2.28
C VAL A 382 11.48 10.08 -1.20
N THR A 383 12.45 9.89 -0.33
CA THR A 383 12.41 8.96 0.83
C THR A 383 11.41 9.41 1.88
N ARG A 384 10.52 8.52 2.28
CA ARG A 384 9.39 8.89 3.11
C ARG A 384 9.09 7.91 4.25
N ARG A 385 8.69 8.44 5.42
CA ARG A 385 8.19 7.65 6.56
C ARG A 385 6.67 7.71 6.60
N TYR A 386 6.06 6.58 6.84
CA TYR A 386 4.63 6.40 6.98
C TYR A 386 4.15 6.65 8.40
N ASP A 387 2.94 7.20 8.54
CA ASP A 387 2.29 7.30 9.83
C ASP A 387 1.32 6.14 10.03
N TYR A 388 1.77 5.15 10.80
CA TYR A 388 0.95 4.00 11.19
C TYR A 388 0.26 4.20 12.55
N SER A 389 0.26 5.41 13.12
CA SER A 389 -0.25 5.69 14.48
C SER A 389 -1.69 5.23 14.65
N ASP A 390 -2.57 5.50 13.69
CA ASP A 390 -3.96 5.08 13.73
C ASP A 390 -4.14 3.55 13.69
N ALA A 391 -3.30 2.86 12.93
CA ALA A 391 -3.30 1.40 12.88
C ALA A 391 -2.78 0.81 14.21
N ILE A 392 -1.72 1.39 14.76
CA ILE A 392 -1.17 1.02 16.08
C ILE A 392 -2.19 1.27 17.20
N ASP A 393 -2.92 2.38 17.15
CA ASP A 393 -3.95 2.69 18.12
C ASP A 393 -5.11 1.68 18.08
N ASP A 394 -5.51 1.25 16.90
CA ASP A 394 -6.51 0.18 16.78
C ASP A 394 -6.00 -1.13 17.37
N MET A 395 -4.75 -1.51 17.15
CA MET A 395 -4.16 -2.69 17.78
C MET A 395 -4.11 -2.59 19.30
N LYS A 396 -3.76 -1.42 19.84
CA LYS A 396 -3.78 -1.18 21.29
C LYS A 396 -5.18 -1.31 21.87
N LYS A 397 -6.21 -0.74 21.23
CA LYS A 397 -7.61 -0.89 21.63
C LYS A 397 -8.08 -2.35 21.57
N ALA A 398 -7.60 -3.13 20.62
CA ALA A 398 -7.87 -4.56 20.61
C ALA A 398 -7.32 -5.26 21.85
N LEU A 399 -6.10 -4.90 22.28
CA LEU A 399 -5.48 -5.46 23.49
C LEU A 399 -6.10 -4.94 24.80
N GLU A 400 -6.69 -3.75 24.81
CA GLU A 400 -7.47 -3.28 25.97
C GLU A 400 -8.68 -4.19 26.25
N SER A 401 -9.30 -4.71 25.18
CA SER A 401 -10.44 -5.62 25.30
C SER A 401 -10.02 -7.07 25.52
N VAL A 402 -8.94 -7.52 24.85
CA VAL A 402 -8.44 -8.90 24.92
C VAL A 402 -6.89 -8.88 24.95
N PRO A 403 -6.27 -8.87 26.14
CA PRO A 403 -4.83 -8.67 26.30
C PRO A 403 -3.94 -9.78 25.76
N ASP A 404 -4.45 -10.99 25.55
CA ASP A 404 -3.64 -12.18 25.23
C ASP A 404 -3.89 -12.66 23.79
N LEU A 405 -3.85 -11.75 22.80
CA LEU A 405 -4.01 -12.06 21.38
C LEU A 405 -2.64 -12.00 20.66
N PRO A 406 -2.01 -13.15 20.38
CA PRO A 406 -0.68 -13.19 19.73
C PRO A 406 -0.66 -12.53 18.37
N TYR A 407 -1.73 -12.63 17.59
CA TYR A 407 -1.86 -12.00 16.28
C TYR A 407 -1.81 -10.46 16.35
N VAL A 408 -2.36 -9.86 17.41
CA VAL A 408 -2.31 -8.40 17.59
C VAL A 408 -0.88 -7.96 17.93
N TYR A 409 -0.18 -8.70 18.80
CA TYR A 409 1.22 -8.41 19.10
C TYR A 409 2.11 -8.61 17.87
N PHE A 410 1.87 -9.65 17.07
CA PHE A 410 2.58 -9.83 15.80
C PHE A 410 2.36 -8.62 14.86
N ASN A 411 1.11 -8.18 14.70
CA ASN A 411 0.78 -7.03 13.88
C ASN A 411 1.42 -5.73 14.41
N LEU A 412 1.41 -5.51 15.74
CA LEU A 412 2.15 -4.41 16.35
C LEU A 412 3.66 -4.48 16.07
N GLY A 413 4.24 -5.67 16.13
CA GLY A 413 5.63 -5.89 15.75
C GLY A 413 5.93 -5.41 14.34
N ASN A 414 5.06 -5.75 13.37
CA ASN A 414 5.17 -5.29 11.99
C ASN A 414 5.03 -3.75 11.90
N LEU A 415 3.99 -3.18 12.51
CA LEU A 415 3.71 -1.75 12.44
C LEU A 415 4.83 -0.91 13.07
N TYR A 416 5.38 -1.34 14.21
CA TYR A 416 6.53 -0.68 14.82
C TYR A 416 7.80 -0.83 13.98
N CYS A 417 8.01 -2.00 13.34
CA CYS A 417 9.11 -2.18 12.40
C CYS A 417 8.99 -1.19 11.23
N LEU A 418 7.79 -1.09 10.64
CA LEU A 418 7.49 -0.14 9.57
C LEU A 418 7.62 1.32 10.01
N SER A 419 7.39 1.64 11.26
CA SER A 419 7.60 2.97 11.86
C SER A 419 9.06 3.24 12.28
N ALA A 420 9.99 2.32 11.97
CA ALA A 420 11.40 2.35 12.40
C ALA A 420 11.60 2.30 13.94
N GLU A 421 10.61 1.81 14.69
CA GLU A 421 10.68 1.58 16.13
C GLU A 421 11.08 0.13 16.42
N HIS A 422 12.30 -0.23 16.04
CA HIS A 422 12.76 -1.63 16.02
C HIS A 422 12.78 -2.30 17.39
N ILE A 423 13.03 -1.57 18.48
CA ILE A 423 13.00 -2.13 19.84
C ILE A 423 11.57 -2.53 20.20
N SER A 424 10.59 -1.64 20.02
CA SER A 424 9.19 -1.95 20.23
C SER A 424 8.70 -3.08 19.32
N SER A 425 9.23 -3.16 18.10
CA SER A 425 8.97 -4.28 17.19
C SER A 425 9.39 -5.61 17.77
N ILE A 426 10.63 -5.73 18.25
CA ILE A 426 11.18 -6.96 18.87
C ILE A 426 10.39 -7.35 20.12
N GLU A 427 10.04 -6.38 20.99
CA GLU A 427 9.26 -6.63 22.18
C GLU A 427 7.89 -7.23 21.84
N ASN A 428 7.22 -6.68 20.83
CA ASN A 428 5.92 -7.17 20.42
C ASN A 428 5.98 -8.54 19.74
N TYR A 429 6.97 -8.81 18.86
CA TYR A 429 7.18 -10.16 18.34
C TYR A 429 7.51 -11.15 19.46
N THR A 430 8.30 -10.73 20.46
CA THR A 430 8.61 -11.59 21.61
C THR A 430 7.34 -11.93 22.37
N ARG A 431 6.47 -10.95 22.61
CA ARG A 431 5.19 -11.20 23.27
C ARG A 431 4.27 -12.11 22.46
N ALA A 432 4.23 -11.96 21.13
CA ALA A 432 3.49 -12.87 20.24
C ALA A 432 4.00 -14.32 20.36
N ILE A 433 5.32 -14.52 20.40
CA ILE A 433 5.97 -15.83 20.55
C ILE A 433 5.71 -16.43 21.93
N GLU A 434 5.76 -15.65 23.00
CA GLU A 434 5.42 -16.12 24.35
C GLU A 434 4.00 -16.65 24.44
N LEU A 435 3.03 -15.96 23.80
CA LEU A 435 1.62 -16.36 23.77
C LEU A 435 1.37 -17.53 22.81
N TYR A 436 2.12 -17.59 21.72
CA TYR A 436 2.01 -18.66 20.72
C TYR A 436 3.38 -19.09 20.19
N PRO A 437 4.06 -20.04 20.87
CA PRO A 437 5.41 -20.48 20.53
C PRO A 437 5.57 -21.19 19.16
N TYR A 438 4.47 -21.48 18.48
CA TYR A 438 4.48 -22.09 17.15
C TYR A 438 4.26 -21.08 16.01
N MET A 439 4.28 -19.76 16.31
CA MET A 439 4.10 -18.71 15.33
C MET A 439 5.38 -18.48 14.53
N GLY A 440 5.60 -19.28 13.49
CA GLY A 440 6.82 -19.23 12.66
C GLY A 440 7.06 -17.87 12.04
N ASP A 441 5.99 -17.15 11.61
CA ASP A 441 6.08 -15.81 11.06
C ASP A 441 6.63 -14.77 12.06
N ALA A 442 6.35 -14.93 13.38
CA ALA A 442 6.88 -14.02 14.40
C ALA A 442 8.38 -14.22 14.61
N TYR A 443 8.85 -15.47 14.63
CA TYR A 443 10.29 -15.75 14.66
C TYR A 443 10.98 -15.22 13.40
N PHE A 444 10.38 -15.41 12.23
CA PHE A 444 10.91 -14.93 10.97
C PHE A 444 11.11 -13.41 10.98
N ASN A 445 10.07 -12.65 11.30
CA ASN A 445 10.13 -11.18 11.30
C ASN A 445 11.06 -10.66 12.41
N ARG A 446 11.04 -11.25 13.63
CA ARG A 446 11.96 -10.88 14.70
C ARG A 446 13.41 -11.17 14.32
N GLY A 447 13.66 -12.32 13.68
CA GLY A 447 14.97 -12.69 13.19
C GLY A 447 15.52 -11.70 12.17
N LEU A 448 14.67 -11.20 11.25
CA LEU A 448 15.06 -10.17 10.29
C LEU A 448 15.44 -8.85 10.99
N VAL A 449 14.63 -8.40 11.96
CA VAL A 449 14.90 -7.16 12.70
C VAL A 449 16.17 -7.28 13.54
N LEU A 450 16.43 -8.45 14.15
CA LEU A 450 17.65 -8.71 14.92
C LEU A 450 18.90 -8.68 14.01
N ILE A 451 18.86 -9.30 12.83
CA ILE A 451 19.96 -9.23 11.86
C ILE A 451 20.19 -7.78 11.44
N TYR A 452 19.12 -7.03 11.16
CA TYR A 452 19.21 -5.61 10.84
C TYR A 452 19.91 -4.80 11.92
N LEU A 453 19.60 -5.05 13.19
CA LEU A 453 20.24 -4.42 14.35
C LEU A 453 21.62 -4.99 14.71
N LYS A 454 22.22 -5.82 13.85
CA LYS A 454 23.56 -6.44 14.01
C LYS A 454 23.62 -7.55 15.09
N ASP A 455 22.50 -7.99 15.64
CA ASP A 455 22.42 -9.18 16.50
C ASP A 455 22.21 -10.43 15.63
N LYS A 456 23.25 -10.73 14.81
CA LYS A 456 23.23 -11.82 13.84
C LYS A 456 23.00 -13.19 14.51
N GLU A 457 23.59 -13.41 15.67
CA GLU A 457 23.48 -14.70 16.37
C GLU A 457 22.03 -15.02 16.73
N LYS A 458 21.35 -14.10 17.43
CA LYS A 458 19.95 -14.29 17.79
C LYS A 458 19.03 -14.28 16.56
N GLY A 459 19.32 -13.45 15.57
CA GLY A 459 18.56 -13.41 14.34
C GLY A 459 18.60 -14.73 13.58
N CYS A 460 19.76 -15.37 13.49
CA CYS A 460 19.93 -16.69 12.86
C CYS A 460 19.23 -17.82 13.63
N ILE A 461 19.23 -17.77 14.97
CA ILE A 461 18.45 -18.70 15.80
C ILE A 461 16.97 -18.58 15.51
N ASP A 462 16.45 -17.37 15.47
CA ASP A 462 15.04 -17.11 15.17
C ASP A 462 14.66 -17.58 13.75
N LEU A 463 15.48 -17.30 12.75
CA LEU A 463 15.25 -17.77 11.38
C LEU A 463 15.29 -19.31 11.30
N SER A 464 16.21 -19.96 12.01
CA SER A 464 16.24 -21.43 12.08
C SER A 464 14.94 -21.97 12.67
N ARG A 465 14.46 -21.34 13.75
CA ARG A 465 13.19 -21.72 14.37
C ARG A 465 12.00 -21.48 13.44
N ALA A 466 11.99 -20.38 12.70
CA ALA A 466 10.97 -20.10 11.68
C ALA A 466 10.97 -21.19 10.59
N GLY A 467 12.14 -21.60 10.11
CA GLY A 467 12.28 -22.69 9.13
C GLY A 467 11.72 -24.02 9.65
N GLU A 468 12.04 -24.42 10.90
CA GLU A 468 11.48 -25.60 11.57
C GLU A 468 9.96 -25.55 11.67
N LEU A 469 9.39 -24.35 11.85
CA LEU A 469 7.95 -24.10 11.90
C LEU A 469 7.30 -23.93 10.52
N GLY A 470 8.04 -24.23 9.44
CA GLY A 470 7.51 -24.31 8.07
C GLY A 470 7.61 -23.03 7.25
N VAL A 471 8.30 -21.99 7.73
CA VAL A 471 8.56 -20.76 6.98
C VAL A 471 9.72 -20.99 6.02
N LYS A 472 9.42 -21.45 4.80
CA LYS A 472 10.43 -21.88 3.80
C LYS A 472 11.43 -20.79 3.44
N ASP A 473 10.99 -19.53 3.40
CA ASP A 473 11.85 -18.40 3.03
C ASP A 473 12.98 -18.16 4.05
N ALA A 474 12.84 -18.65 5.28
CA ALA A 474 13.88 -18.57 6.29
C ALA A 474 15.20 -19.23 5.84
N TYR A 475 15.14 -20.35 5.12
CA TYR A 475 16.32 -21.08 4.66
C TYR A 475 17.19 -20.28 3.69
N SER A 476 16.57 -19.50 2.78
CA SER A 476 17.30 -18.66 1.84
C SER A 476 18.05 -17.54 2.57
N ILE A 477 17.44 -16.99 3.61
CA ILE A 477 18.02 -15.92 4.43
C ILE A 477 19.13 -16.47 5.31
N ILE A 478 18.92 -17.63 5.95
CA ILE A 478 19.96 -18.33 6.75
C ILE A 478 21.20 -18.57 5.89
N LYS A 479 21.03 -19.16 4.70
CA LYS A 479 22.13 -19.43 3.77
C LYS A 479 22.92 -18.18 3.43
N LYS A 480 22.23 -17.05 3.27
CA LYS A 480 22.87 -15.80 2.86
C LYS A 480 23.54 -15.07 4.03
N TYR A 481 22.92 -15.01 5.20
CA TYR A 481 23.37 -14.16 6.30
C TYR A 481 24.00 -14.92 7.46
N CYS A 482 23.72 -16.23 7.60
CA CYS A 482 24.18 -17.02 8.74
C CYS A 482 25.37 -17.91 8.42
N GLU A 483 25.51 -18.42 7.19
CA GLU A 483 26.54 -19.40 6.80
C GLU A 483 27.86 -18.78 6.29
N ASN A 484 27.95 -17.47 6.01
CA ASN A 484 29.06 -16.87 5.28
C ASN A 484 30.31 -16.47 6.11
N GLU A 485 30.60 -17.06 7.26
CA GLU A 485 31.84 -16.77 8.00
C GLU A 485 32.92 -17.89 7.97
N GLN A 486 32.72 -18.97 7.22
CA GLN A 486 33.72 -20.06 7.19
C GLN A 486 34.61 -20.07 5.94
N ASN A 487 34.54 -19.06 5.05
CA ASN A 487 35.37 -18.98 3.85
C ASN A 487 36.00 -17.58 3.64
N GLN A 488 36.58 -16.98 4.68
CA GLN A 488 37.59 -15.93 4.54
C GLN A 488 38.81 -16.27 5.37
#